data_e46496d9ef1e90db11deb8407c53d829
#
_entry.id   e46496d9ef1e90db11deb8407c53d829
#
_cell.length_a   1.000
_cell.length_b   1.000
_cell.length_c   1.000
_cell.angle_alpha   90.00
_cell.angle_beta   90.00
_cell.angle_gamma   90.00
#
_symmetry.space_group_name_H-M   'P 1'
#
loop_
_entity.id
_entity.type
_entity.pdbx_description
1 polymer ?
#
loop_
_entity_poly.entity_id
_entity_poly.type
_entity_poly.pdbx_seq_one_letter_code
_entity_poly.pdbx_strand_id
1 'polypeptide(L)'
;MSGFLKVAWLVLRKDLRVESRSREMLFTTLFFAVSCVLVFSVVFVRGGQAVEGAAGGVLWVVIAFSGTLALGRTFERERHHDALRGLLLAPVDRLALYVGKLLGVLLLLGVVEAVVVVMVAFLFGAPLFQHVWRLLALLSLGTIGFASVGTLFSAMLVRTGNRAVLLPVLLYPVTIPVLMMGVVGTAALLQPEPDLPMARVGIGVLFFYDAVFLTLALWVFEPVMAE
;
A
#
# COMPACT_ATOMS: atom_id res chain seq x y z
N MET A 1 -15.89 0.89 -22.92
CA MET A 1 -14.90 0.11 -22.18
C MET A 1 -13.47 0.22 -22.74
N SER A 2 -13.26 0.22 -24.06
CA SER A 2 -11.90 0.36 -24.63
C SER A 2 -11.19 1.68 -24.29
N GLY A 3 -11.90 2.79 -24.15
CA GLY A 3 -11.31 4.08 -23.78
C GLY A 3 -10.83 4.16 -22.34
N PHE A 4 -11.61 3.65 -21.38
CA PHE A 4 -11.29 3.64 -19.94
C PHE A 4 -9.98 2.90 -19.65
N LEU A 5 -9.88 1.63 -20.06
CA LEU A 5 -8.68 0.82 -19.86
C LEU A 5 -7.45 1.42 -20.54
N LYS A 6 -7.63 2.02 -21.73
CA LYS A 6 -6.54 2.69 -22.45
C LYS A 6 -6.01 3.89 -21.65
N VAL A 7 -6.90 4.70 -21.09
CA VAL A 7 -6.53 5.87 -20.27
C VAL A 7 -5.82 5.43 -18.99
N ALA A 8 -6.39 4.46 -18.24
CA ALA A 8 -5.78 3.93 -17.03
C ALA A 8 -4.37 3.37 -17.30
N TRP A 9 -4.20 2.63 -18.40
CA TRP A 9 -2.91 2.12 -18.83
C TRP A 9 -1.92 3.21 -19.22
N LEU A 10 -2.37 4.27 -19.90
CA LEU A 10 -1.51 5.40 -20.27
C LEU A 10 -1.01 6.15 -19.03
N VAL A 11 -1.88 6.35 -18.03
CA VAL A 11 -1.51 6.96 -16.74
C VAL A 11 -0.46 6.12 -16.03
N LEU A 12 -0.74 4.83 -15.88
CA LEU A 12 0.20 3.89 -15.27
C LEU A 12 1.55 3.87 -16.01
N ARG A 13 1.53 3.74 -17.33
CA ARG A 13 2.75 3.70 -18.16
C ARG A 13 3.54 5.00 -18.05
N LYS A 14 2.86 6.16 -17.99
CA LYS A 14 3.50 7.45 -17.76
C LYS A 14 4.23 7.45 -16.41
N ASP A 15 3.55 7.08 -15.32
CA ASP A 15 4.11 7.08 -13.98
C ASP A 15 5.28 6.10 -13.85
N LEU A 16 5.15 4.89 -14.38
CA LEU A 16 6.24 3.92 -14.43
C LEU A 16 7.45 4.40 -15.23
N ARG A 17 7.22 5.09 -16.37
CA ARG A 17 8.32 5.61 -17.18
C ARG A 17 9.05 6.74 -16.46
N VAL A 18 8.32 7.62 -15.77
CA VAL A 18 8.93 8.68 -14.97
C VAL A 18 9.72 8.08 -13.82
N GLU A 19 9.14 7.10 -13.12
CA GLU A 19 9.80 6.41 -12.00
C GLU A 19 11.03 5.62 -12.46
N SER A 20 10.96 4.93 -13.60
CA SER A 20 12.11 4.19 -14.16
C SER A 20 13.30 5.09 -14.51
N ARG A 21 13.06 6.37 -14.78
CA ARG A 21 14.11 7.36 -15.05
C ARG A 21 14.68 8.02 -13.80
N SER A 22 13.81 8.45 -12.87
CA SER A 22 14.27 9.12 -11.64
C SER A 22 14.60 8.13 -10.53
N ARG A 23 13.87 7.04 -10.45
CA ARG A 23 13.95 6.01 -9.39
C ARG A 23 13.88 6.55 -7.95
N GLU A 24 13.55 7.83 -7.81
CA GLU A 24 13.63 8.55 -6.54
C GLU A 24 12.64 8.03 -5.51
N MET A 25 11.38 7.82 -5.94
CA MET A 25 10.31 7.35 -5.07
C MET A 25 10.56 5.91 -4.63
N LEU A 26 10.96 5.05 -5.54
CA LEU A 26 11.27 3.64 -5.26
C LEU A 26 12.46 3.53 -4.29
N PHE A 27 13.58 4.18 -4.59
CA PHE A 27 14.76 4.13 -3.72
C PHE A 27 14.52 4.72 -2.35
N THR A 28 13.82 5.86 -2.25
CA THR A 28 13.51 6.48 -0.94
C THR A 28 12.62 5.55 -0.11
N THR A 29 11.58 4.97 -0.73
CA THR A 29 10.64 4.07 -0.05
C THR A 29 11.32 2.76 0.36
N LEU A 30 12.12 2.17 -0.53
CA LEU A 30 12.90 0.97 -0.22
C LEU A 30 13.93 1.22 0.87
N PHE A 31 14.69 2.32 0.78
CA PHE A 31 15.68 2.66 1.79
C PHE A 31 15.05 2.82 3.18
N PHE A 32 13.90 3.49 3.23
CA PHE A 32 13.13 3.63 4.47
C PHE A 32 12.66 2.26 4.99
N ALA A 33 12.06 1.44 4.12
CA ALA A 33 11.57 0.12 4.50
C ALA A 33 12.70 -0.79 5.03
N VAL A 34 13.81 -0.86 4.31
CA VAL A 34 15.00 -1.62 4.71
C VAL A 34 15.54 -1.12 6.05
N SER A 35 15.67 0.20 6.22
CA SER A 35 16.15 0.78 7.48
C SER A 35 15.24 0.44 8.65
N CYS A 36 13.91 0.51 8.47
CA CYS A 36 12.94 0.12 9.49
C CYS A 36 13.09 -1.36 9.87
N VAL A 37 13.17 -2.27 8.88
CA VAL A 37 13.33 -3.71 9.16
C VAL A 37 14.62 -3.97 9.93
N LEU A 38 15.73 -3.34 9.55
CA LEU A 38 17.03 -3.48 10.25
C LEU A 38 16.93 -2.98 11.69
N VAL A 39 16.36 -1.80 11.93
CA VAL A 39 16.19 -1.26 13.28
C VAL A 39 15.33 -2.18 14.13
N PHE A 40 14.19 -2.62 13.61
CA PHE A 40 13.30 -3.53 14.33
C PHE A 40 13.92 -4.91 14.57
N SER A 41 14.75 -5.41 13.64
CA SER A 41 15.45 -6.68 13.86
C SER A 41 16.39 -6.61 15.05
N VAL A 42 17.13 -5.51 15.23
CA VAL A 42 18.01 -5.32 16.40
C VAL A 42 17.22 -5.27 17.72
N VAL A 43 16.01 -4.71 17.70
CA VAL A 43 15.16 -4.58 18.90
C VAL A 43 14.45 -5.88 19.25
N PHE A 44 13.88 -6.55 18.25
CA PHE A 44 12.98 -7.69 18.43
C PHE A 44 13.63 -9.07 18.24
N VAL A 45 14.89 -9.14 17.79
CA VAL A 45 15.64 -10.40 17.72
C VAL A 45 16.69 -10.42 18.84
N ARG A 46 16.54 -11.32 19.80
CA ARG A 46 17.43 -11.46 20.94
C ARG A 46 17.95 -12.89 21.03
N GLY A 47 19.26 -13.06 21.13
CA GLY A 47 19.87 -14.40 21.21
C GLY A 47 19.60 -15.28 19.98
N GLY A 48 19.38 -14.68 18.82
CA GLY A 48 19.07 -15.40 17.58
C GLY A 48 17.60 -15.83 17.43
N GLN A 49 16.73 -15.43 18.36
CA GLN A 49 15.30 -15.73 18.31
C GLN A 49 14.48 -14.44 18.25
N ALA A 50 13.51 -14.41 17.37
CA ALA A 50 12.55 -13.29 17.30
C ALA A 50 11.52 -13.39 18.43
N VAL A 51 11.12 -12.24 18.95
CA VAL A 51 9.96 -12.15 19.86
C VAL A 51 8.73 -12.65 19.11
N GLU A 52 7.91 -13.46 19.79
CA GLU A 52 6.70 -14.03 19.21
C GLU A 52 5.78 -12.93 18.64
N GLY A 53 5.26 -13.16 17.43
CA GLY A 53 4.41 -12.20 16.72
C GLY A 53 5.12 -10.97 16.13
N ALA A 54 6.39 -10.70 16.51
CA ALA A 54 7.09 -9.49 16.05
C ALA A 54 7.24 -9.44 14.52
N ALA A 55 7.51 -10.57 13.87
CA ALA A 55 7.70 -10.62 12.42
C ALA A 55 6.46 -10.11 11.65
N GLY A 56 5.26 -10.56 12.03
CA GLY A 56 4.01 -10.08 11.42
C GLY A 56 3.75 -8.60 11.68
N GLY A 57 3.96 -8.16 12.93
CA GLY A 57 3.81 -6.74 13.32
C GLY A 57 4.77 -5.83 12.56
N VAL A 58 6.07 -6.17 12.51
CA VAL A 58 7.08 -5.40 11.80
C VAL A 58 6.78 -5.32 10.30
N LEU A 59 6.41 -6.44 9.69
CA LEU A 59 6.05 -6.48 8.27
C LEU A 59 4.95 -5.46 7.93
N TRP A 60 3.84 -5.47 8.66
CA TRP A 60 2.71 -4.58 8.39
C TRP A 60 2.98 -3.12 8.76
N VAL A 61 3.73 -2.86 9.83
CA VAL A 61 4.16 -1.50 10.19
C VAL A 61 5.04 -0.91 9.09
N VAL A 62 6.00 -1.67 8.58
CA VAL A 62 6.88 -1.21 7.50
C VAL A 62 6.09 -0.97 6.21
N ILE A 63 5.15 -1.84 5.85
CA ILE A 63 4.26 -1.66 4.70
C ILE A 63 3.43 -0.38 4.85
N ALA A 64 2.81 -0.16 6.01
CA ALA A 64 1.98 1.00 6.27
C ALA A 64 2.76 2.33 6.16
N PHE A 65 3.93 2.41 6.78
CA PHE A 65 4.75 3.62 6.71
C PHE A 65 5.33 3.85 5.31
N SER A 66 5.84 2.81 4.65
CA SER A 66 6.34 2.88 3.29
C SER A 66 5.24 3.28 2.31
N GLY A 67 4.04 2.70 2.50
CA GLY A 67 2.85 3.05 1.73
C GLY A 67 2.42 4.50 1.91
N THR A 68 2.46 5.01 3.13
CA THR A 68 2.15 6.42 3.42
C THR A 68 3.14 7.37 2.73
N LEU A 69 4.44 7.03 2.73
CA LEU A 69 5.45 7.81 1.99
C LEU A 69 5.19 7.80 0.48
N ALA A 70 4.89 6.64 -0.08
CA ALA A 70 4.56 6.49 -1.49
C ALA A 70 3.30 7.29 -1.88
N LEU A 71 2.23 7.16 -1.11
CA LEU A 71 0.98 7.89 -1.30
C LEU A 71 1.16 9.40 -1.17
N GLY A 72 1.99 9.85 -0.23
CA GLY A 72 2.34 11.25 -0.08
C GLY A 72 2.92 11.87 -1.35
N ARG A 73 3.62 11.12 -2.18
CA ARG A 73 4.27 11.59 -3.41
C ARG A 73 3.47 11.33 -4.69
N THR A 74 2.40 10.51 -4.62
CA THR A 74 1.68 10.03 -5.80
C THR A 74 1.12 11.13 -6.70
N PHE A 75 0.63 12.24 -6.13
CA PHE A 75 0.09 13.39 -6.87
C PHE A 75 0.98 14.64 -6.80
N GLU A 76 2.17 14.57 -6.21
CA GLU A 76 3.02 15.74 -6.01
C GLU A 76 3.54 16.30 -7.35
N ARG A 77 3.86 15.43 -8.29
CA ARG A 77 4.37 15.82 -9.62
C ARG A 77 3.31 16.51 -10.47
N GLU A 78 2.04 16.09 -10.38
CA GLU A 78 0.94 16.75 -11.07
C GLU A 78 0.65 18.15 -10.54
N ARG A 79 0.89 18.38 -9.25
CA ARG A 79 0.72 19.68 -8.61
C ARG A 79 1.77 20.70 -9.12
N HIS A 80 3.03 20.31 -9.22
CA HIS A 80 4.12 21.22 -9.58
C HIS A 80 4.08 21.71 -11.04
N HIS A 81 3.38 21.01 -11.93
CA HIS A 81 3.40 21.33 -13.37
C HIS A 81 2.06 21.83 -13.91
N ASP A 82 1.09 22.21 -13.05
CA ASP A 82 -0.30 22.51 -13.46
C ASP A 82 -0.93 21.40 -14.33
N ALA A 83 -0.28 20.24 -14.42
CA ALA A 83 -0.69 19.11 -15.21
C ALA A 83 -2.05 18.56 -14.76
N LEU A 84 -2.39 18.77 -13.48
CA LEU A 84 -3.69 18.40 -12.93
C LEU A 84 -4.81 19.19 -13.62
N ARG A 85 -4.63 20.49 -13.88
CA ARG A 85 -5.59 21.32 -14.61
C ARG A 85 -5.76 20.84 -16.05
N GLY A 86 -4.65 20.52 -16.72
CA GLY A 86 -4.69 19.98 -18.07
C GLY A 86 -5.40 18.61 -18.15
N LEU A 87 -5.19 17.74 -17.13
CA LEU A 87 -5.86 16.45 -17.02
C LEU A 87 -7.36 16.58 -16.74
N LEU A 88 -7.77 17.56 -15.93
CA LEU A 88 -9.18 17.82 -15.62
C LEU A 88 -9.95 18.47 -16.78
N LEU A 89 -9.25 19.21 -17.66
CA LEU A 89 -9.82 19.79 -18.89
C LEU A 89 -9.89 18.80 -20.06
N ALA A 90 -9.13 17.71 -19.99
CA ALA A 90 -9.18 16.68 -21.01
C ALA A 90 -10.50 15.87 -20.90
N PRO A 91 -11.13 15.49 -22.01
CA PRO A 91 -12.35 14.66 -22.02
C PRO A 91 -12.00 13.20 -21.70
N VAL A 92 -11.43 12.97 -20.52
CA VAL A 92 -11.04 11.65 -20.02
C VAL A 92 -11.85 11.27 -18.78
N ASP A 93 -12.16 10.00 -18.69
CA ASP A 93 -12.83 9.44 -17.52
C ASP A 93 -11.93 9.58 -16.28
N ARG A 94 -12.42 10.30 -15.27
CA ARG A 94 -11.69 10.56 -14.01
C ARG A 94 -11.41 9.28 -13.24
N LEU A 95 -12.33 8.31 -13.31
CA LEU A 95 -12.13 7.01 -12.70
C LEU A 95 -10.93 6.26 -13.30
N ALA A 96 -10.67 6.42 -14.59
CA ALA A 96 -9.50 5.84 -15.24
C ALA A 96 -8.18 6.43 -14.68
N LEU A 97 -8.18 7.72 -14.30
CA LEU A 97 -7.05 8.35 -13.61
C LEU A 97 -6.82 7.71 -12.24
N TYR A 98 -7.90 7.55 -11.44
CA TYR A 98 -7.81 6.90 -10.13
C TYR A 98 -7.24 5.49 -10.25
N VAL A 99 -7.80 4.66 -11.12
CA VAL A 99 -7.34 3.27 -11.31
C VAL A 99 -5.89 3.23 -11.78
N GLY A 100 -5.48 4.10 -12.70
CA GLY A 100 -4.10 4.19 -13.16
C GLY A 100 -3.13 4.54 -12.02
N LYS A 101 -3.49 5.49 -11.15
CA LYS A 101 -2.71 5.88 -9.97
C LYS A 101 -2.65 4.77 -8.92
N LEU A 102 -3.79 4.16 -8.62
CA LEU A 102 -3.88 3.02 -7.70
C LEU A 102 -2.97 1.87 -8.14
N LEU A 103 -3.01 1.49 -9.42
CA LEU A 103 -2.13 0.46 -9.96
C LEU A 103 -0.65 0.84 -9.85
N GLY A 104 -0.30 2.10 -10.06
CA GLY A 104 1.08 2.59 -9.86
C GLY A 104 1.56 2.42 -8.43
N VAL A 105 0.72 2.78 -7.45
CA VAL A 105 1.01 2.61 -6.02
C VAL A 105 1.11 1.13 -5.66
N LEU A 106 0.19 0.29 -6.13
CA LEU A 106 0.22 -1.16 -5.89
C LEU A 106 1.48 -1.82 -6.42
N LEU A 107 1.92 -1.46 -7.62
CA LEU A 107 3.17 -1.99 -8.18
C LEU A 107 4.39 -1.55 -7.36
N LEU A 108 4.45 -0.28 -6.93
CA LEU A 108 5.53 0.19 -6.10
C LEU A 108 5.57 -0.54 -4.75
N LEU A 109 4.40 -0.64 -4.08
CA LEU A 109 4.30 -1.34 -2.79
C LEU A 109 4.59 -2.83 -2.94
N GLY A 110 4.15 -3.47 -4.02
CA GLY A 110 4.47 -4.87 -4.29
C GLY A 110 5.98 -5.14 -4.38
N VAL A 111 6.75 -4.21 -4.98
CA VAL A 111 8.23 -4.31 -5.00
C VAL A 111 8.79 -4.14 -3.58
N VAL A 112 8.29 -3.17 -2.82
CA VAL A 112 8.73 -2.95 -1.42
C VAL A 112 8.40 -4.17 -0.57
N GLU A 113 7.20 -4.71 -0.68
CA GLU A 113 6.75 -5.91 0.04
C GLU A 113 7.60 -7.12 -0.27
N ALA A 114 7.91 -7.36 -1.53
CA ALA A 114 8.77 -8.48 -1.92
C ALA A 114 10.13 -8.42 -1.22
N VAL A 115 10.73 -7.23 -1.11
CA VAL A 115 12.00 -7.04 -0.40
C VAL A 115 11.81 -7.20 1.11
N VAL A 116 10.77 -6.58 1.68
CA VAL A 116 10.50 -6.62 3.13
C VAL A 116 10.20 -8.03 3.60
N VAL A 117 9.39 -8.80 2.86
CA VAL A 117 9.05 -10.20 3.18
C VAL A 117 10.32 -11.05 3.25
N VAL A 118 11.20 -10.93 2.25
CA VAL A 118 12.48 -11.67 2.23
C VAL A 118 13.36 -11.26 3.42
N MET A 119 13.47 -9.97 3.71
CA MET A 119 14.27 -9.48 4.83
C MET A 119 13.71 -9.95 6.18
N VAL A 120 12.39 -9.86 6.38
CA VAL A 120 11.74 -10.31 7.61
C VAL A 120 11.90 -11.82 7.77
N ALA A 121 11.71 -12.61 6.70
CA ALA A 121 11.92 -14.05 6.74
C ALA A 121 13.34 -14.40 7.20
N PHE A 122 14.34 -13.71 6.65
CA PHE A 122 15.74 -13.97 6.94
C PHE A 122 16.19 -13.46 8.34
N LEU A 123 15.89 -12.19 8.66
CA LEU A 123 16.37 -11.55 9.88
C LEU A 123 15.62 -12.03 11.13
N PHE A 124 14.33 -12.33 11.01
CA PHE A 124 13.51 -12.82 12.12
C PHE A 124 13.45 -14.36 12.17
N GLY A 125 14.03 -15.07 11.20
CA GLY A 125 13.91 -16.54 11.10
C GLY A 125 12.46 -16.99 10.91
N ALA A 126 11.59 -16.14 10.38
CA ALA A 126 10.18 -16.39 10.30
C ALA A 126 9.82 -17.32 9.12
N PRO A 127 9.00 -18.39 9.32
CA PRO A 127 8.68 -19.38 8.29
C PRO A 127 7.62 -18.86 7.30
N LEU A 128 7.79 -17.65 6.76
CA LEU A 128 6.84 -16.97 5.88
C LEU A 128 6.50 -17.76 4.61
N PHE A 129 7.42 -18.62 4.16
CA PHE A 129 7.24 -19.38 2.91
C PHE A 129 6.52 -20.72 3.08
N GLN A 130 6.16 -21.14 4.29
CA GLN A 130 5.42 -22.40 4.51
C GLN A 130 3.98 -22.32 3.98
N HIS A 131 3.33 -21.17 4.10
CA HIS A 131 1.96 -20.93 3.64
C HIS A 131 1.88 -19.77 2.63
N VAL A 132 2.71 -19.82 1.58
CA VAL A 132 2.90 -18.75 0.60
C VAL A 132 1.59 -18.22 0.03
N TRP A 133 0.65 -19.07 -0.35
CA TRP A 133 -0.61 -18.62 -0.96
C TRP A 133 -1.49 -17.82 0.01
N ARG A 134 -1.52 -18.20 1.29
CA ARG A 134 -2.26 -17.44 2.32
C ARG A 134 -1.55 -16.14 2.65
N LEU A 135 -0.24 -16.16 2.73
CA LEU A 135 0.56 -14.95 2.93
C LEU A 135 0.35 -13.97 1.76
N LEU A 136 0.43 -14.44 0.51
CA LEU A 136 0.18 -13.61 -0.66
C LEU A 136 -1.25 -13.05 -0.67
N ALA A 137 -2.25 -13.83 -0.25
CA ALA A 137 -3.62 -13.35 -0.13
C ALA A 137 -3.75 -12.23 0.93
N LEU A 138 -3.15 -12.41 2.11
CA LEU A 138 -3.14 -11.38 3.16
C LEU A 138 -2.44 -10.11 2.69
N LEU A 139 -1.25 -10.23 2.11
CA LEU A 139 -0.47 -9.10 1.61
C LEU A 139 -1.21 -8.37 0.49
N SER A 140 -1.65 -9.08 -0.55
CA SER A 140 -2.30 -8.45 -1.69
C SER A 140 -3.61 -7.75 -1.30
N LEU A 141 -4.48 -8.39 -0.52
CA LEU A 141 -5.72 -7.78 -0.06
C LEU A 141 -5.42 -6.59 0.87
N GLY A 142 -4.57 -6.76 1.87
CA GLY A 142 -4.25 -5.66 2.77
C GLY A 142 -3.63 -4.46 2.05
N THR A 143 -2.76 -4.68 1.07
CA THR A 143 -2.16 -3.61 0.27
C THR A 143 -3.18 -2.97 -0.66
N ILE A 144 -4.11 -3.73 -1.26
CA ILE A 144 -5.20 -3.19 -2.06
C ILE A 144 -6.08 -2.28 -1.20
N GLY A 145 -6.51 -2.74 -0.03
CA GLY A 145 -7.33 -1.95 0.89
C GLY A 145 -6.64 -0.67 1.34
N PHE A 146 -5.39 -0.78 1.77
CA PHE A 146 -4.59 0.38 2.18
C PHE A 146 -4.37 1.37 1.04
N ALA A 147 -3.96 0.89 -0.14
CA ALA A 147 -3.66 1.72 -1.29
C ALA A 147 -4.92 2.37 -1.88
N SER A 148 -6.08 1.69 -1.88
CA SER A 148 -7.33 2.25 -2.41
C SER A 148 -7.78 3.48 -1.62
N VAL A 149 -7.86 3.37 -0.30
CA VAL A 149 -8.20 4.48 0.59
C VAL A 149 -7.13 5.57 0.52
N GLY A 150 -5.86 5.18 0.54
CA GLY A 150 -4.74 6.12 0.48
C GLY A 150 -4.67 6.91 -0.81
N THR A 151 -4.96 6.30 -1.96
CA THR A 151 -5.01 6.99 -3.25
C THR A 151 -6.16 7.99 -3.31
N LEU A 152 -7.34 7.63 -2.76
CA LEU A 152 -8.48 8.54 -2.64
C LEU A 152 -8.12 9.77 -1.78
N PHE A 153 -7.61 9.57 -0.57
CA PHE A 153 -7.22 10.68 0.31
C PHE A 153 -6.06 11.50 -0.27
N SER A 154 -5.11 10.86 -0.96
CA SER A 154 -4.05 11.57 -1.66
C SER A 154 -4.57 12.50 -2.73
N ALA A 155 -5.63 12.10 -3.46
CA ALA A 155 -6.29 12.94 -4.45
C ALA A 155 -7.05 14.11 -3.80
N MET A 156 -7.80 13.84 -2.72
CA MET A 156 -8.53 14.88 -1.98
C MET A 156 -7.59 15.96 -1.42
N LEU A 157 -6.42 15.56 -0.96
CA LEU A 157 -5.45 16.45 -0.33
C LEU A 157 -4.49 17.11 -1.32
N VAL A 158 -4.60 16.86 -2.62
CA VAL A 158 -3.65 17.38 -3.62
C VAL A 158 -3.54 18.89 -3.63
N ARG A 159 -4.65 19.59 -3.34
CA ARG A 159 -4.72 21.06 -3.28
C ARG A 159 -4.39 21.65 -1.91
N THR A 160 -4.23 20.81 -0.90
CA THR A 160 -4.01 21.24 0.49
C THR A 160 -2.53 21.44 0.77
N GLY A 161 -2.17 22.56 1.43
CA GLY A 161 -0.78 22.90 1.78
C GLY A 161 -0.14 21.90 2.75
N ASN A 162 -0.90 21.39 3.74
CA ASN A 162 -0.43 20.54 4.82
C ASN A 162 -0.65 19.03 4.58
N ARG A 163 -0.60 18.60 3.31
CA ARG A 163 -0.86 17.22 2.91
C ARG A 163 -0.03 16.18 3.65
N ALA A 164 1.26 16.46 3.87
CA ALA A 164 2.18 15.52 4.52
C ALA A 164 1.73 15.14 5.94
N VAL A 165 1.04 16.04 6.64
CA VAL A 165 0.50 15.80 7.99
C VAL A 165 -0.92 15.23 7.91
N LEU A 166 -1.74 15.76 7.02
CA LEU A 166 -3.16 15.38 6.95
C LEU A 166 -3.36 13.96 6.39
N LEU A 167 -2.51 13.52 5.45
CA LEU A 167 -2.66 12.20 4.84
C LEU A 167 -2.58 11.07 5.88
N PRO A 168 -1.54 10.97 6.73
CA PRO A 168 -1.50 9.95 7.78
C PRO A 168 -2.66 10.06 8.76
N VAL A 169 -3.02 11.28 9.17
CA VAL A 169 -4.10 11.52 10.16
C VAL A 169 -5.44 11.00 9.67
N LEU A 170 -5.73 11.13 8.37
CA LEU A 170 -6.98 10.62 7.78
C LEU A 170 -6.88 9.13 7.41
N LEU A 171 -5.70 8.68 6.94
CA LEU A 171 -5.50 7.34 6.42
C LEU A 171 -5.53 6.29 7.53
N TYR A 172 -4.75 6.48 8.61
CA TYR A 172 -4.59 5.44 9.62
C TYR A 172 -5.90 5.06 10.32
N PRO A 173 -6.77 5.97 10.80
CA PRO A 173 -8.02 5.58 11.43
C PRO A 173 -8.90 4.69 10.54
N VAL A 174 -8.94 4.95 9.24
CA VAL A 174 -9.73 4.18 8.29
C VAL A 174 -9.07 2.83 8.00
N THR A 175 -7.74 2.77 7.92
CA THR A 175 -7.00 1.54 7.57
C THR A 175 -6.63 0.66 8.78
N ILE A 176 -6.96 1.07 10.03
CA ILE A 176 -6.78 0.23 11.24
C ILE A 176 -7.29 -1.21 11.04
N PRO A 177 -8.52 -1.46 10.53
CA PRO A 177 -8.99 -2.83 10.35
C PRO A 177 -8.11 -3.65 9.42
N VAL A 178 -7.58 -3.03 8.35
CA VAL A 178 -6.65 -3.67 7.41
C VAL A 178 -5.36 -4.06 8.11
N LEU A 179 -4.76 -3.13 8.83
CA LEU A 179 -3.50 -3.37 9.53
C LEU A 179 -3.66 -4.42 10.63
N MET A 180 -4.74 -4.34 11.42
CA MET A 180 -5.01 -5.34 12.46
C MET A 180 -5.18 -6.74 11.89
N MET A 181 -6.01 -6.90 10.85
CA MET A 181 -6.25 -8.22 10.25
C MET A 181 -5.02 -8.71 9.49
N GLY A 182 -4.26 -7.83 8.89
CA GLY A 182 -2.98 -8.15 8.29
C GLY A 182 -1.98 -8.71 9.31
N VAL A 183 -1.78 -8.01 10.42
CA VAL A 183 -0.89 -8.46 11.52
C VAL A 183 -1.38 -9.78 12.11
N VAL A 184 -2.64 -9.84 12.53
CA VAL A 184 -3.21 -11.05 13.18
C VAL A 184 -3.19 -12.25 12.23
N GLY A 185 -3.61 -12.07 10.97
CA GLY A 185 -3.62 -13.15 9.98
C GLY A 185 -2.19 -13.64 9.65
N THR A 186 -1.22 -12.73 9.55
CA THR A 186 0.17 -13.11 9.32
C THR A 186 0.77 -13.79 10.55
N ALA A 187 0.54 -13.26 11.76
CA ALA A 187 1.01 -13.87 12.99
C ALA A 187 0.46 -15.29 13.17
N ALA A 188 -0.81 -15.53 12.83
CA ALA A 188 -1.44 -16.84 12.86
C ALA A 188 -0.77 -17.86 11.93
N LEU A 189 -0.20 -17.41 10.80
CA LEU A 189 0.57 -18.28 9.89
C LEU A 189 1.97 -18.61 10.40
N LEU A 190 2.51 -17.79 11.30
CA LEU A 190 3.90 -17.88 11.78
C LEU A 190 4.02 -18.65 13.11
N GLN A 191 2.92 -19.07 13.71
CA GLN A 191 2.93 -19.88 14.91
C GLN A 191 3.55 -21.26 14.63
N PRO A 192 4.15 -21.92 15.64
CA PRO A 192 4.67 -23.30 15.52
C PRO A 192 3.59 -24.29 15.03
N GLU A 193 2.35 -24.11 15.51
CA GLU A 193 1.15 -24.74 14.97
C GLU A 193 0.30 -23.66 14.32
N PRO A 194 0.31 -23.52 12.97
CA PRO A 194 -0.37 -22.44 12.27
C PRO A 194 -1.89 -22.45 12.47
N ASP A 195 -2.43 -21.35 12.96
CA ASP A 195 -3.88 -21.15 13.07
C ASP A 195 -4.47 -20.77 11.71
N LEU A 196 -4.71 -21.79 10.89
CA LEU A 196 -5.27 -21.58 9.54
C LEU A 196 -6.71 -21.05 9.54
N PRO A 197 -7.58 -21.40 10.50
CA PRO A 197 -8.88 -20.74 10.70
C PRO A 197 -8.75 -19.23 10.87
N MET A 198 -7.87 -18.77 11.78
CA MET A 198 -7.67 -17.35 12.03
C MET A 198 -7.10 -16.59 10.82
N ALA A 199 -6.15 -17.18 10.11
CA ALA A 199 -5.63 -16.62 8.85
C ALA A 199 -6.75 -16.51 7.80
N ARG A 200 -7.68 -17.45 7.72
CA ARG A 200 -8.83 -17.39 6.81
C ARG A 200 -9.80 -16.28 7.20
N VAL A 201 -10.05 -16.07 8.49
CA VAL A 201 -10.85 -14.95 8.98
C VAL A 201 -10.22 -13.62 8.56
N GLY A 202 -8.90 -13.47 8.74
CA GLY A 202 -8.15 -12.28 8.30
C GLY A 202 -8.35 -12.02 6.81
N ILE A 203 -8.17 -13.02 5.95
CA ILE A 203 -8.39 -12.91 4.50
C ILE A 203 -9.84 -12.50 4.19
N GLY A 204 -10.83 -13.08 4.87
CA GLY A 204 -12.25 -12.77 4.67
C GLY A 204 -12.59 -11.32 5.04
N VAL A 205 -12.08 -10.83 6.16
CA VAL A 205 -12.28 -9.43 6.60
C VAL A 205 -11.61 -8.46 5.63
N LEU A 206 -10.37 -8.73 5.19
CA LEU A 206 -9.67 -7.90 4.21
C LEU A 206 -10.42 -7.86 2.87
N PHE A 207 -10.89 -9.01 2.38
CA PHE A 207 -11.69 -9.07 1.16
C PHE A 207 -12.97 -8.24 1.26
N PHE A 208 -13.68 -8.34 2.38
CA PHE A 208 -14.89 -7.54 2.63
C PHE A 208 -14.55 -6.04 2.69
N TYR A 209 -13.48 -5.69 3.38
CA TYR A 209 -12.99 -4.32 3.45
C TYR A 209 -12.70 -3.76 2.04
N ASP A 210 -11.98 -4.53 1.23
CA ASP A 210 -11.64 -4.12 -0.14
C ASP A 210 -12.89 -3.92 -1.00
N ALA A 211 -13.86 -4.84 -0.91
CA ALA A 211 -15.12 -4.71 -1.64
C ALA A 211 -15.87 -3.41 -1.28
N VAL A 212 -15.92 -3.07 0.01
CA VAL A 212 -16.58 -1.84 0.48
C VAL A 212 -15.79 -0.60 0.05
N PHE A 213 -14.51 -0.54 0.39
CA PHE A 213 -13.74 0.69 0.20
C PHE A 213 -13.33 0.96 -1.25
N LEU A 214 -13.10 -0.07 -2.08
CA LEU A 214 -12.91 0.11 -3.51
C LEU A 214 -14.19 0.67 -4.15
N THR A 215 -15.35 0.12 -3.80
CA THR A 215 -16.64 0.63 -4.31
C THR A 215 -16.86 2.06 -3.89
N LEU A 216 -16.64 2.40 -2.62
CA LEU A 216 -16.75 3.76 -2.12
C LEU A 216 -15.76 4.71 -2.81
N ALA A 217 -14.51 4.29 -2.97
CA ALA A 217 -13.48 5.10 -3.62
C ALA A 217 -13.83 5.39 -5.08
N LEU A 218 -14.32 4.41 -5.83
CA LEU A 218 -14.77 4.60 -7.20
C LEU A 218 -15.96 5.53 -7.28
N TRP A 219 -16.90 5.45 -6.33
CA TRP A 219 -18.10 6.30 -6.34
C TRP A 219 -17.79 7.75 -5.92
N VAL A 220 -16.92 7.94 -4.93
CA VAL A 220 -16.60 9.26 -4.35
C VAL A 220 -15.54 10.01 -5.15
N PHE A 221 -14.66 9.31 -5.90
CA PHE A 221 -13.56 9.95 -6.62
C PHE A 221 -14.03 10.96 -7.68
N GLU A 222 -15.08 10.66 -8.40
CA GLU A 222 -15.58 11.53 -9.48
C GLU A 222 -16.09 12.89 -8.96
N PRO A 223 -16.97 12.98 -7.93
CA PRO A 223 -17.36 14.26 -7.35
C PRO A 223 -16.20 15.00 -6.69
N VAL A 224 -15.30 14.30 -6.00
CA VAL A 224 -14.14 14.92 -5.35
C VAL A 224 -13.22 15.63 -6.34
N MET A 225 -13.05 15.10 -7.53
CA MET A 225 -12.22 15.71 -8.57
C MET A 225 -12.99 16.74 -9.41
N ALA A 226 -14.30 16.92 -9.18
CA ALA A 226 -15.13 17.90 -9.87
C ALA A 226 -15.08 19.30 -9.20
N GLU A 227 -14.84 19.34 -7.89
CA GLU A 227 -14.65 20.56 -7.08
C GLU A 227 -13.19 21.05 -7.16
#